data_1f6d43a54cb245f054ff3d485ba25165
#
_entry.id   1f6d43a54cb245f054ff3d485ba25165
#
_cell.length_a   1.000
_cell.length_b   1.000
_cell.length_c   1.000
_cell.angle_alpha   90.00
_cell.angle_beta   90.00
_cell.angle_gamma   90.00
#
_symmetry.space_group_name_H-M   'P 1'
#
loop_
_entity.id
_entity.type
_entity.pdbx_description
1 polymer ?
#
loop_
_entity_poly.entity_id
_entity_poly.type
_entity_poly.pdbx_seq_one_letter_code
_entity_poly.pdbx_strand_id
1 'polypeptide(L)'
;MDWSFFSRRINAMLNRTGFGPDYGIGNVQEPIAKIQMGVGRVLNCLPKDVEVKLVAQHAFEYFVLNDCEPVKLPPYLLKATLSDQDVTRIAEDVLREVFPFPYDLHFNRVTASSALVALDAVTGETERSIHLPGIGALVGGYPVRVSKSGIKIDLPVEWSMKQAIAVNEASLKWDGIDEVTEDGTIVFTVETQKALRELLGKNIETLSTETAQDQANDLLYVLS
;
A
#
# COMPACT_ATOMS: atom_id res chain seq x y z
N MET A 1 1.78 7.71 -6.36
CA MET A 1 2.28 6.60 -7.21
C MET A 1 2.74 5.51 -6.27
N ASP A 2 2.11 4.36 -6.32
CA ASP A 2 2.47 3.26 -5.43
C ASP A 2 3.81 2.64 -5.84
N TRP A 3 4.76 2.69 -4.93
CA TRP A 3 6.11 2.17 -5.13
C TRP A 3 6.16 0.64 -5.13
N SER A 4 5.14 -0.02 -4.57
CA SER A 4 5.11 -1.48 -4.44
C SER A 4 5.15 -2.22 -5.78
N PHE A 5 4.62 -1.63 -6.85
CA PHE A 5 4.64 -2.24 -8.18
C PHE A 5 6.04 -2.38 -8.77
N PHE A 6 6.93 -1.46 -8.44
CA PHE A 6 8.29 -1.46 -8.94
C PHE A 6 9.29 -2.11 -7.98
N SER A 7 8.86 -2.49 -6.78
CA SER A 7 9.75 -2.98 -5.74
C SER A 7 10.55 -4.21 -6.17
N ARG A 8 9.95 -5.16 -6.87
CA ARG A 8 10.64 -6.36 -7.36
C ARG A 8 11.79 -6.00 -8.30
N ARG A 9 11.55 -5.09 -9.26
CA ARG A 9 12.58 -4.65 -10.22
C ARG A 9 13.66 -3.84 -9.54
N ILE A 10 13.28 -2.90 -8.68
CA ILE A 10 14.22 -2.07 -7.94
C ILE A 10 15.09 -2.93 -7.03
N ASN A 11 14.52 -3.85 -6.26
CA ASN A 11 15.28 -4.78 -5.43
C ASN A 11 16.25 -5.63 -6.27
N ALA A 12 15.85 -6.13 -7.42
CA ALA A 12 16.73 -6.86 -8.33
C ALA A 12 17.89 -6.01 -8.83
N MET A 13 17.64 -4.73 -9.17
CA MET A 13 18.67 -3.78 -9.58
C MET A 13 19.61 -3.41 -8.43
N LEU A 14 19.08 -3.09 -7.26
CA LEU A 14 19.86 -2.72 -6.07
C LEU A 14 20.73 -3.88 -5.59
N ASN A 15 20.23 -5.11 -5.60
CA ASN A 15 21.01 -6.28 -5.28
C ASN A 15 22.21 -6.49 -6.23
N ARG A 16 22.08 -6.12 -7.50
CA ARG A 16 23.18 -6.16 -8.49
C ARG A 16 24.20 -5.04 -8.28
N THR A 17 23.78 -3.90 -7.78
CA THR A 17 24.63 -2.71 -7.59
C THR A 17 25.25 -2.63 -6.19
N GLY A 18 24.77 -3.43 -5.25
CA GLY A 18 25.23 -3.40 -3.85
C GLY A 18 24.75 -2.19 -3.04
N PHE A 19 23.78 -1.43 -3.52
CA PHE A 19 23.20 -0.28 -2.80
C PHE A 19 22.33 -0.66 -1.60
N GLY A 20 22.08 -1.95 -1.40
CA GLY A 20 21.25 -2.44 -0.30
C GLY A 20 19.77 -2.53 -0.66
N PRO A 21 18.93 -2.90 0.32
CA PRO A 21 17.50 -3.10 0.09
C PRO A 21 16.78 -1.78 -0.12
N ASP A 22 15.74 -1.82 -0.94
CA ASP A 22 14.80 -0.76 -1.13
C ASP A 22 13.68 -0.81 -0.08
N TYR A 23 13.29 0.33 0.43
CA TYR A 23 12.21 0.50 1.39
C TYR A 23 11.23 1.54 0.86
N GLY A 24 10.06 1.09 0.45
CA GLY A 24 8.99 2.00 0.07
C GLY A 24 8.55 2.91 1.24
N ILE A 25 7.80 3.94 0.92
CA ILE A 25 7.24 4.87 1.90
C ILE A 25 5.71 4.82 1.88
N GLY A 26 5.09 4.80 3.07
CA GLY A 26 3.72 5.23 3.29
C GLY A 26 2.60 4.51 2.58
N ASN A 27 2.61 3.20 2.44
CA ASN A 27 1.41 2.51 2.00
C ASN A 27 0.49 2.22 3.21
N VAL A 28 -0.83 2.41 3.02
CA VAL A 28 -1.92 2.18 3.98
C VAL A 28 -1.85 2.98 5.28
N GLN A 29 -1.06 4.04 5.35
CA GLN A 29 -0.99 4.89 6.55
C GLN A 29 -2.27 5.69 6.78
N GLU A 30 -2.91 6.15 5.72
CA GLU A 30 -4.15 6.91 5.76
C GLU A 30 -5.32 6.05 6.25
N PRO A 31 -5.55 4.83 5.75
CA PRO A 31 -6.51 3.90 6.35
C PRO A 31 -6.24 3.60 7.83
N ILE A 32 -4.97 3.44 8.22
CA ILE A 32 -4.58 3.24 9.60
C ILE A 32 -4.95 4.45 10.47
N ALA A 33 -4.65 5.65 10.00
CA ALA A 33 -5.03 6.89 10.69
C ALA A 33 -6.56 7.02 10.83
N LYS A 34 -7.33 6.69 9.78
CA LYS A 34 -8.79 6.62 9.82
C LYS A 34 -9.27 5.68 10.93
N ILE A 35 -8.72 4.46 10.98
CA ILE A 35 -9.07 3.45 12.00
C ILE A 35 -8.74 3.99 13.39
N GLN A 36 -7.53 4.49 13.61
CA GLN A 36 -7.09 5.00 14.90
C GLN A 36 -7.98 6.14 15.41
N MET A 37 -8.30 7.09 14.54
CA MET A 37 -9.17 8.22 14.86
C MET A 37 -10.61 7.77 15.15
N GLY A 38 -11.16 6.87 14.33
CA GLY A 38 -12.53 6.37 14.49
C GLY A 38 -12.69 5.50 15.72
N VAL A 39 -11.79 4.56 15.96
CA VAL A 39 -11.79 3.73 17.19
C VAL A 39 -11.58 4.60 18.42
N GLY A 40 -10.64 5.57 18.36
CA GLY A 40 -10.42 6.53 19.45
C GLY A 40 -11.68 7.32 19.79
N ARG A 41 -12.44 7.76 18.77
CA ARG A 41 -13.73 8.44 18.96
C ARG A 41 -14.77 7.51 19.60
N VAL A 42 -14.92 6.28 19.11
CA VAL A 42 -15.93 5.32 19.60
C VAL A 42 -15.64 4.90 21.04
N LEU A 43 -14.38 4.65 21.37
CA LEU A 43 -13.97 4.15 22.69
C LEU A 43 -13.50 5.25 23.66
N ASN A 44 -13.56 6.52 23.23
CA ASN A 44 -13.09 7.68 23.99
C ASN A 44 -11.65 7.52 24.51
N CYS A 45 -10.73 7.10 23.62
CA CYS A 45 -9.31 6.95 23.90
C CYS A 45 -8.47 7.77 22.91
N LEU A 46 -7.17 7.90 23.16
CA LEU A 46 -6.28 8.59 22.22
C LEU A 46 -6.03 7.72 20.98
N PRO A 47 -6.09 8.26 19.76
CA PRO A 47 -5.82 7.51 18.53
C PRO A 47 -4.49 6.73 18.56
N LYS A 48 -3.45 7.32 19.15
CA LYS A 48 -2.12 6.70 19.28
C LYS A 48 -2.08 5.45 20.16
N ASP A 49 -3.07 5.26 21.03
CA ASP A 49 -3.16 4.10 21.91
C ASP A 49 -3.79 2.88 21.20
N VAL A 50 -4.34 3.10 20.00
CA VAL A 50 -4.89 2.05 19.14
C VAL A 50 -3.78 1.51 18.26
N GLU A 51 -3.34 0.28 18.51
CA GLU A 51 -2.41 -0.42 17.64
C GLU A 51 -3.19 -1.03 16.47
N VAL A 52 -2.69 -0.81 15.24
CA VAL A 52 -3.29 -1.35 14.02
C VAL A 52 -2.24 -2.11 13.24
N LYS A 53 -2.54 -3.35 12.87
CA LYS A 53 -1.80 -4.15 11.90
C LYS A 53 -2.67 -4.33 10.67
N LEU A 54 -2.18 -3.91 9.53
CA LEU A 54 -2.92 -3.94 8.28
C LEU A 54 -2.04 -4.50 7.17
N VAL A 55 -2.53 -5.53 6.49
CA VAL A 55 -1.96 -5.99 5.22
C VAL A 55 -2.96 -5.58 4.14
N ALA A 56 -2.55 -4.70 3.28
CA ALA A 56 -3.39 -4.22 2.18
C ALA A 56 -2.52 -3.62 1.06
N GLN A 57 -3.09 -3.58 -0.12
CA GLN A 57 -2.48 -3.03 -1.31
C GLN A 57 -3.02 -1.60 -1.54
N HIS A 58 -2.37 -0.80 -2.36
CA HIS A 58 -2.71 0.61 -2.64
C HIS A 58 -4.20 0.85 -2.98
N ALA A 59 -4.80 0.01 -3.81
CA ALA A 59 -6.21 0.13 -4.15
C ALA A 59 -7.13 0.18 -2.93
N PHE A 60 -6.78 -0.51 -1.84
CA PHE A 60 -7.55 -0.50 -0.60
C PHE A 60 -7.70 0.92 -0.03
N GLU A 61 -6.64 1.71 -0.07
CA GLU A 61 -6.64 3.10 0.41
C GLU A 61 -7.65 3.95 -0.35
N TYR A 62 -7.66 3.86 -1.67
CA TYR A 62 -8.62 4.58 -2.51
C TYR A 62 -10.07 4.28 -2.15
N PHE A 63 -10.41 2.99 -1.93
CA PHE A 63 -11.78 2.59 -1.61
C PHE A 63 -12.20 2.91 -0.17
N VAL A 64 -11.26 3.01 0.75
CA VAL A 64 -11.54 3.30 2.17
C VAL A 64 -11.62 4.80 2.44
N LEU A 65 -10.87 5.62 1.70
CA LEU A 65 -10.84 7.08 1.83
C LEU A 65 -11.74 7.73 0.79
N ASN A 66 -13.00 7.37 0.77
CA ASN A 66 -13.98 7.90 -0.18
C ASN A 66 -15.08 8.65 0.55
N ASP A 67 -15.76 9.56 -0.16
CA ASP A 67 -16.90 10.34 0.31
C ASP A 67 -18.23 9.56 0.26
N CYS A 68 -18.21 8.31 -0.18
CA CYS A 68 -19.34 7.40 -0.17
C CYS A 68 -19.00 6.09 0.57
N GLU A 69 -20.03 5.45 1.11
CA GLU A 69 -19.87 4.15 1.77
C GLU A 69 -19.36 3.11 0.77
N PRO A 70 -18.26 2.39 1.07
CA PRO A 70 -17.70 1.41 0.15
C PRO A 70 -18.60 0.17 0.07
N VAL A 71 -19.13 -0.12 -1.12
CA VAL A 71 -19.95 -1.31 -1.39
C VAL A 71 -19.11 -2.60 -1.27
N LYS A 72 -17.84 -2.52 -1.70
CA LYS A 72 -16.89 -3.61 -1.68
C LYS A 72 -15.48 -3.05 -1.47
N LEU A 73 -14.66 -3.75 -0.71
CA LEU A 73 -13.24 -3.42 -0.51
C LEU A 73 -12.34 -4.46 -1.19
N PRO A 74 -11.15 -4.06 -1.68
CA PRO A 74 -10.11 -5.01 -2.03
C PRO A 74 -9.80 -5.94 -0.85
N PRO A 75 -9.29 -7.14 -1.08
CA PRO A 75 -8.86 -8.04 0.00
C PRO A 75 -7.85 -7.37 0.94
N TYR A 76 -7.98 -7.61 2.23
CA TYR A 76 -7.08 -7.10 3.27
C TYR A 76 -7.08 -8.01 4.50
N LEU A 77 -6.09 -7.84 5.38
CA LEU A 77 -6.10 -8.38 6.74
C LEU A 77 -5.98 -7.23 7.73
N LEU A 78 -6.85 -7.20 8.70
CA LEU A 78 -6.90 -6.16 9.74
C LEU A 78 -6.88 -6.79 11.13
N LYS A 79 -6.05 -6.23 12.00
CA LYS A 79 -6.06 -6.45 13.44
C LYS A 79 -5.93 -5.10 14.12
N ALA A 80 -6.82 -4.81 15.06
CA ALA A 80 -6.72 -3.63 15.89
C ALA A 80 -6.80 -4.01 17.35
N THR A 81 -5.95 -3.43 18.18
CA THR A 81 -5.93 -3.65 19.64
C THR A 81 -5.84 -2.34 20.40
N LEU A 82 -6.45 -2.31 21.59
CA LEU A 82 -6.35 -1.23 22.57
C LEU A 82 -6.01 -1.84 23.92
N SER A 83 -4.80 -1.57 24.44
CA SER A 83 -4.33 -2.17 25.70
C SER A 83 -4.52 -3.70 25.73
N ASP A 84 -4.06 -4.37 24.68
CA ASP A 84 -4.17 -5.83 24.44
C ASP A 84 -5.60 -6.37 24.24
N GLN A 85 -6.62 -5.53 24.29
CA GLN A 85 -7.99 -5.92 23.95
C GLN A 85 -8.21 -5.85 22.44
N ASP A 86 -8.82 -6.90 21.89
CA ASP A 86 -9.18 -6.94 20.48
C ASP A 86 -10.36 -5.98 20.19
N VAL A 87 -10.10 -4.97 19.37
CA VAL A 87 -11.10 -4.00 18.91
C VAL A 87 -11.27 -4.05 17.37
N THR A 88 -10.83 -5.14 16.74
CA THR A 88 -10.85 -5.32 15.28
C THR A 88 -12.24 -5.11 14.69
N ARG A 89 -13.30 -5.59 15.36
CA ARG A 89 -14.68 -5.39 14.89
C ARG A 89 -15.05 -3.89 14.80
N ILE A 90 -14.67 -3.10 15.80
CA ILE A 90 -14.92 -1.66 15.78
C ILE A 90 -14.12 -1.00 14.65
N ALA A 91 -12.88 -1.42 14.45
CA ALA A 91 -12.04 -0.95 13.34
C ALA A 91 -12.65 -1.29 11.96
N GLU A 92 -13.24 -2.48 11.80
CA GLU A 92 -13.97 -2.88 10.58
C GLU A 92 -15.20 -2.00 10.33
N ASP A 93 -15.95 -1.67 11.37
CA ASP A 93 -17.12 -0.77 11.27
C ASP A 93 -16.65 0.64 10.85
N VAL A 94 -15.58 1.15 11.47
CA VAL A 94 -14.97 2.46 11.15
C VAL A 94 -14.46 2.51 9.70
N LEU A 95 -13.90 1.44 9.17
CA LEU A 95 -13.44 1.39 7.76
C LEU A 95 -14.58 1.63 6.77
N ARG A 96 -15.79 1.23 7.12
CA ARG A 96 -16.99 1.38 6.27
C ARG A 96 -17.67 2.74 6.40
N GLU A 97 -17.30 3.54 7.39
CA GLU A 97 -17.84 4.89 7.52
C GLU A 97 -17.36 5.77 6.37
N VAL A 98 -18.22 6.68 5.94
CA VAL A 98 -17.86 7.74 4.99
C VAL A 98 -16.73 8.58 5.57
N PHE A 99 -15.67 8.78 4.81
CA PHE A 99 -14.55 9.61 5.20
C PHE A 99 -14.27 10.62 4.08
N PRO A 100 -14.81 11.85 4.20
CA PRO A 100 -14.61 12.88 3.19
C PRO A 100 -13.14 13.31 3.19
N PHE A 101 -12.34 12.64 2.36
CA PHE A 101 -10.93 12.95 2.20
C PHE A 101 -10.75 13.95 1.04
N PRO A 102 -10.15 15.12 1.27
CA PRO A 102 -9.91 16.06 0.20
C PRO A 102 -8.80 15.55 -0.72
N TYR A 103 -9.15 15.17 -1.93
CA TYR A 103 -8.20 14.85 -3.01
C TYR A 103 -7.58 16.14 -3.56
N ASP A 104 -6.85 16.86 -2.71
CA ASP A 104 -6.13 18.07 -3.07
C ASP A 104 -4.66 17.97 -2.64
N LEU A 105 -3.92 19.08 -2.75
CA LEU A 105 -2.52 19.13 -2.35
C LEU A 105 -2.27 18.81 -0.86
N HIS A 106 -3.31 18.76 -0.01
CA HIS A 106 -3.17 18.35 1.38
C HIS A 106 -2.85 16.85 1.51
N PHE A 107 -3.25 16.04 0.54
CA PHE A 107 -2.87 14.62 0.45
C PHE A 107 -1.34 14.44 0.47
N ASN A 108 -0.61 15.30 -0.23
CA ASN A 108 0.85 15.24 -0.24
C ASN A 108 1.48 15.43 1.14
N ARG A 109 0.82 16.11 2.07
CA ARG A 109 1.31 16.28 3.45
C ARG A 109 1.22 14.98 4.24
N VAL A 110 0.19 14.19 4.03
CA VAL A 110 0.03 12.88 4.68
C VAL A 110 1.10 11.93 4.17
N THR A 111 1.29 11.86 2.86
CA THR A 111 2.37 11.07 2.23
C THR A 111 3.76 11.50 2.72
N ALA A 112 4.01 12.82 2.80
CA ALA A 112 5.27 13.34 3.34
C ALA A 112 5.47 12.99 4.82
N SER A 113 4.42 13.07 5.64
CA SER A 113 4.45 12.66 7.05
C SER A 113 4.78 11.19 7.19
N SER A 114 4.19 10.33 6.36
CA SER A 114 4.46 8.89 6.29
C SER A 114 5.93 8.61 5.96
N ALA A 115 6.49 9.34 5.00
CA ALA A 115 7.91 9.24 4.64
C ALA A 115 8.82 9.64 5.82
N LEU A 116 8.48 10.70 6.56
CA LEU A 116 9.23 11.13 7.74
C LEU A 116 9.21 10.08 8.85
N VAL A 117 8.07 9.42 9.08
CA VAL A 117 7.95 8.32 10.04
C VAL A 117 8.86 7.14 9.64
N ALA A 118 8.90 6.79 8.35
CA ALA A 118 9.76 5.74 7.85
C ALA A 118 11.25 6.11 8.00
N LEU A 119 11.63 7.35 7.67
CA LEU A 119 13.00 7.86 7.85
C LEU A 119 13.43 7.88 9.32
N ASP A 120 12.57 8.35 10.23
CA ASP A 120 12.83 8.32 11.67
C ASP A 120 13.03 6.89 12.18
N ALA A 121 12.21 5.95 11.68
CA ALA A 121 12.33 4.55 12.05
C ALA A 121 13.66 3.91 11.60
N VAL A 122 14.13 4.24 10.38
CA VAL A 122 15.39 3.69 9.82
C VAL A 122 16.62 4.34 10.47
N THR A 123 16.57 5.63 10.78
CA THR A 123 17.70 6.40 11.33
C THR A 123 17.71 6.45 12.87
N GLY A 124 16.57 6.20 13.49
CA GLY A 124 16.37 6.25 14.94
C GLY A 124 17.13 5.17 15.72
N GLU A 125 17.24 5.34 17.03
CA GLU A 125 17.91 4.39 17.93
C GLU A 125 16.97 3.31 18.47
N THR A 126 15.66 3.56 18.41
CA THR A 126 14.63 2.65 18.92
C THR A 126 13.92 1.93 17.80
N GLU A 127 13.59 0.67 18.00
CA GLU A 127 12.72 -0.07 17.10
C GLU A 127 11.34 0.59 17.01
N ARG A 128 10.81 0.71 15.80
CA ARG A 128 9.49 1.26 15.50
C ARG A 128 8.61 0.22 14.81
N SER A 129 7.34 0.17 15.19
CA SER A 129 6.30 -0.55 14.45
C SER A 129 5.63 0.43 13.48
N ILE A 130 5.74 0.16 12.19
CA ILE A 130 5.19 0.99 11.10
C ILE A 130 4.67 0.08 9.98
N HIS A 131 4.17 0.69 8.89
CA HIS A 131 3.77 -0.04 7.69
C HIS A 131 4.60 0.43 6.51
N LEU A 132 5.13 -0.51 5.73
CA LEU A 132 5.92 -0.22 4.54
C LEU A 132 5.48 -1.09 3.36
N PRO A 133 5.49 -0.55 2.13
CA PRO A 133 5.29 -1.32 0.90
C PRO A 133 6.60 -1.93 0.42
N GLY A 134 6.49 -2.97 -0.42
CA GLY A 134 7.61 -3.46 -1.23
C GLY A 134 8.72 -4.21 -0.49
N ILE A 135 8.49 -4.65 0.74
CA ILE A 135 9.51 -5.33 1.54
C ILE A 135 9.93 -6.64 0.87
N GLY A 136 11.25 -6.79 0.61
CA GLY A 136 11.80 -8.02 0.04
C GLY A 136 11.20 -8.41 -1.32
N ALA A 137 10.88 -7.44 -2.16
CA ALA A 137 10.22 -7.61 -3.46
C ALA A 137 8.76 -8.10 -3.40
N LEU A 138 8.11 -8.02 -2.24
CA LEU A 138 6.68 -8.30 -2.10
C LEU A 138 5.84 -7.12 -2.60
N VAL A 139 4.69 -7.39 -3.19
CA VAL A 139 3.73 -6.34 -3.56
C VAL A 139 2.84 -5.99 -2.36
N GLY A 140 2.35 -4.74 -2.33
CA GLY A 140 1.46 -4.25 -1.28
C GLY A 140 2.15 -3.87 0.02
N GLY A 141 1.37 -3.46 1.01
CA GLY A 141 1.81 -2.99 2.32
C GLY A 141 1.77 -4.06 3.40
N TYR A 142 2.73 -3.97 4.32
CA TYR A 142 2.88 -4.90 5.44
C TYR A 142 3.19 -4.15 6.73
N PRO A 143 2.68 -4.61 7.89
CA PRO A 143 3.18 -4.17 9.18
C PRO A 143 4.62 -4.68 9.37
N VAL A 144 5.50 -3.80 9.83
CA VAL A 144 6.92 -4.11 9.98
C VAL A 144 7.46 -3.53 11.28
N ARG A 145 8.53 -4.15 11.79
CA ARG A 145 9.43 -3.55 12.79
C ARG A 145 10.68 -3.08 12.10
N VAL A 146 11.02 -1.84 12.32
CA VAL A 146 12.18 -1.16 11.73
C VAL A 146 13.12 -0.72 12.81
N SER A 147 14.41 -1.00 12.62
CA SER A 147 15.50 -0.56 13.48
C SER A 147 16.77 -0.35 12.64
N LYS A 148 17.83 0.16 13.24
CA LYS A 148 19.15 0.23 12.61
C LYS A 148 19.67 -1.12 12.10
N SER A 149 19.20 -2.23 12.66
CA SER A 149 19.60 -3.58 12.25
C SER A 149 18.84 -4.10 11.03
N GLY A 150 17.84 -3.34 10.54
CA GLY A 150 17.05 -3.69 9.38
C GLY A 150 15.56 -3.70 9.64
N ILE A 151 14.82 -4.30 8.69
CA ILE A 151 13.36 -4.38 8.67
C ILE A 151 12.94 -5.83 8.77
N LYS A 152 11.89 -6.07 9.56
CA LYS A 152 11.24 -7.38 9.70
C LYS A 152 9.73 -7.23 9.58
N ILE A 153 9.08 -8.08 8.80
CA ILE A 153 7.62 -8.16 8.75
C ILE A 153 7.11 -8.62 10.12
N ASP A 154 6.10 -7.92 10.64
CA ASP A 154 5.56 -8.09 11.99
C ASP A 154 4.07 -8.40 11.95
N LEU A 155 3.76 -9.61 11.45
CA LEU A 155 2.39 -10.09 11.38
C LEU A 155 1.89 -10.54 12.76
N PRO A 156 0.60 -10.32 13.07
CA PRO A 156 -0.06 -11.03 14.16
C PRO A 156 0.09 -12.55 14.05
N VAL A 157 0.13 -13.24 15.18
CA VAL A 157 0.40 -14.69 15.25
C VAL A 157 -0.62 -15.54 14.47
N GLU A 158 -1.83 -15.03 14.33
CA GLU A 158 -2.92 -15.67 13.57
C GLU A 158 -2.77 -15.58 12.05
N TRP A 159 -1.85 -14.76 11.53
CA TRP A 159 -1.65 -14.57 10.09
C TRP A 159 -0.35 -15.25 9.63
N SER A 160 -0.44 -16.04 8.59
CA SER A 160 0.75 -16.56 7.91
C SER A 160 1.25 -15.60 6.83
N MET A 161 2.55 -15.64 6.54
CA MET A 161 3.12 -14.91 5.39
C MET A 161 2.42 -15.26 4.09
N LYS A 162 2.06 -16.54 3.89
CA LYS A 162 1.34 -16.97 2.69
C LYS A 162 -0.01 -16.27 2.53
N GLN A 163 -0.76 -16.10 3.63
CA GLN A 163 -2.03 -15.36 3.60
C GLN A 163 -1.80 -13.88 3.29
N ALA A 164 -0.82 -13.25 3.93
CA ALA A 164 -0.51 -11.84 3.72
C ALA A 164 -0.11 -11.55 2.25
N ILE A 165 0.73 -12.40 1.66
CA ILE A 165 1.11 -12.30 0.25
C ILE A 165 -0.10 -12.47 -0.66
N ALA A 166 -0.89 -13.55 -0.44
CA ALA A 166 -2.06 -13.84 -1.27
C ALA A 166 -3.11 -12.72 -1.26
N VAL A 167 -3.29 -12.05 -0.12
CA VAL A 167 -4.19 -10.89 0.01
C VAL A 167 -3.73 -9.73 -0.86
N ASN A 168 -2.46 -9.36 -0.78
CA ASN A 168 -1.92 -8.26 -1.57
C ASN A 168 -1.90 -8.59 -3.07
N GLU A 169 -1.54 -9.81 -3.46
CA GLU A 169 -1.57 -10.25 -4.85
C GLU A 169 -3.00 -10.27 -5.41
N ALA A 170 -3.98 -10.75 -4.65
CA ALA A 170 -5.38 -10.75 -5.08
C ALA A 170 -5.95 -9.33 -5.23
N SER A 171 -5.38 -8.34 -4.54
CA SER A 171 -5.78 -6.94 -4.62
C SER A 171 -5.26 -6.22 -5.86
N LEU A 172 -4.24 -6.73 -6.55
CA LEU A 172 -3.68 -6.13 -7.77
C LEU A 172 -4.73 -5.85 -8.84
N LYS A 173 -5.74 -6.73 -8.95
CA LYS A 173 -6.83 -6.60 -9.94
C LYS A 173 -7.65 -5.33 -9.76
N TRP A 174 -7.66 -4.76 -8.57
CA TRP A 174 -8.36 -3.49 -8.27
C TRP A 174 -7.62 -2.27 -8.83
N ASP A 175 -6.31 -2.39 -9.05
CA ASP A 175 -5.49 -1.41 -9.78
C ASP A 175 -5.36 -1.75 -11.28
N GLY A 176 -6.14 -2.72 -11.77
CA GLY A 176 -6.10 -3.13 -13.16
C GLY A 176 -4.87 -3.98 -13.53
N ILE A 177 -4.23 -4.59 -12.53
CA ILE A 177 -3.03 -5.41 -12.69
C ILE A 177 -3.40 -6.87 -12.43
N ASP A 178 -3.06 -7.75 -13.36
CA ASP A 178 -3.24 -9.20 -13.21
C ASP A 178 -2.08 -9.84 -12.45
N GLU A 179 -0.85 -9.43 -12.78
CA GLU A 179 0.38 -9.94 -12.18
C GLU A 179 1.50 -8.90 -12.19
N VAL A 180 2.38 -8.96 -11.19
CA VAL A 180 3.72 -8.35 -11.23
C VAL A 180 4.73 -9.49 -11.23
N THR A 181 5.39 -9.70 -12.36
CA THR A 181 6.35 -10.80 -12.58
C THR A 181 7.61 -10.65 -11.71
N GLU A 182 8.44 -11.69 -11.64
CA GLU A 182 9.68 -11.66 -10.85
C GLU A 182 10.69 -10.59 -11.31
N ASP A 183 10.69 -10.23 -12.60
CA ASP A 183 11.53 -9.17 -13.14
C ASP A 183 10.93 -7.77 -12.98
N GLY A 184 9.72 -7.67 -12.39
CA GLY A 184 8.99 -6.43 -12.12
C GLY A 184 8.19 -5.92 -13.33
N THR A 185 7.97 -6.75 -14.36
CA THR A 185 7.04 -6.41 -15.44
C THR A 185 5.61 -6.50 -14.91
N ILE A 186 4.81 -5.47 -15.18
CA ILE A 186 3.39 -5.41 -14.86
C ILE A 186 2.61 -6.03 -16.01
N VAL A 187 1.73 -6.97 -15.72
CA VAL A 187 0.75 -7.54 -16.66
C VAL A 187 -0.61 -6.93 -16.36
N PHE A 188 -1.22 -6.26 -17.33
CA PHE A 188 -2.51 -5.62 -17.15
C PHE A 188 -3.67 -6.60 -17.28
N THR A 189 -4.76 -6.36 -16.51
CA THR A 189 -6.02 -7.10 -16.70
C THR A 189 -6.59 -6.84 -18.09
N VAL A 190 -7.49 -7.73 -18.54
CA VAL A 190 -8.17 -7.59 -19.85
C VAL A 190 -8.94 -6.27 -19.94
N GLU A 191 -9.55 -5.85 -18.83
CA GLU A 191 -10.29 -4.59 -18.72
C GLU A 191 -9.36 -3.38 -18.91
N THR A 192 -8.20 -3.39 -18.27
CA THR A 192 -7.19 -2.33 -18.42
C THR A 192 -6.65 -2.29 -19.84
N GLN A 193 -6.32 -3.44 -20.44
CA GLN A 193 -5.86 -3.52 -21.83
C GLN A 193 -6.90 -2.96 -22.80
N LYS A 194 -8.20 -3.27 -22.56
CA LYS A 194 -9.29 -2.71 -23.35
C LYS A 194 -9.37 -1.20 -23.22
N ALA A 195 -9.32 -0.66 -22.01
CA ALA A 195 -9.35 0.78 -21.75
C ALA A 195 -8.15 1.50 -22.40
N LEU A 196 -6.94 0.92 -22.31
CA LEU A 196 -5.74 1.46 -22.96
C LEU A 196 -5.87 1.45 -24.49
N ARG A 197 -6.46 0.40 -25.06
CA ARG A 197 -6.70 0.32 -26.51
C ARG A 197 -7.71 1.38 -26.98
N GLU A 198 -8.79 1.59 -26.21
CA GLU A 198 -9.78 2.62 -26.51
C GLU A 198 -9.18 4.03 -26.40
N LEU A 199 -8.32 4.27 -25.40
CA LEU A 199 -7.68 5.57 -25.19
C LEU A 199 -6.54 5.85 -26.18
N LEU A 200 -5.68 4.89 -26.42
CA LEU A 200 -4.42 5.08 -27.16
C LEU A 200 -4.45 4.52 -28.58
N GLY A 201 -5.48 3.73 -28.93
CA GLY A 201 -5.51 3.00 -30.21
C GLY A 201 -4.47 1.88 -30.32
N LYS A 202 -3.80 1.52 -29.23
CA LYS A 202 -2.73 0.51 -29.16
C LYS A 202 -3.06 -0.61 -28.20
N ASN A 203 -2.63 -1.83 -28.53
CA ASN A 203 -2.73 -2.96 -27.62
C ASN A 203 -1.51 -2.98 -26.70
N ILE A 204 -1.71 -2.60 -25.44
CA ILE A 204 -0.68 -2.61 -24.40
C ILE A 204 -1.09 -3.65 -23.35
N GLU A 205 -0.40 -4.77 -23.35
CA GLU A 205 -0.67 -5.90 -22.42
C GLU A 205 0.20 -5.82 -21.18
N THR A 206 1.38 -5.24 -21.30
CA THR A 206 2.36 -5.19 -20.22
C THR A 206 3.04 -3.83 -20.13
N LEU A 207 3.59 -3.53 -18.97
CA LEU A 207 4.48 -2.38 -18.73
C LEU A 207 5.78 -2.90 -18.11
N SER A 208 6.86 -2.72 -18.84
CA SER A 208 8.22 -3.00 -18.36
C SER A 208 9.06 -1.72 -18.29
N THR A 209 10.23 -1.78 -17.67
CA THR A 209 11.16 -0.62 -17.67
C THR A 209 11.66 -0.29 -19.08
N GLU A 210 11.73 -1.29 -19.96
CA GLU A 210 12.16 -1.11 -21.36
C GLU A 210 11.11 -0.35 -22.18
N THR A 211 9.82 -0.53 -21.88
CA THR A 211 8.71 0.06 -22.64
C THR A 211 8.09 1.28 -21.96
N ALA A 212 8.39 1.53 -20.69
CA ALA A 212 7.72 2.56 -19.89
C ALA A 212 7.83 3.97 -20.48
N GLN A 213 9.00 4.34 -21.03
CA GLN A 213 9.20 5.68 -21.60
C GLN A 213 8.37 5.89 -22.86
N ASP A 214 8.31 4.89 -23.73
CA ASP A 214 7.54 4.98 -24.98
C ASP A 214 6.04 5.03 -24.68
N GLN A 215 5.57 4.21 -23.74
CA GLN A 215 4.17 4.21 -23.33
C GLN A 215 3.78 5.52 -22.62
N ALA A 216 4.68 6.11 -21.83
CA ALA A 216 4.46 7.43 -21.22
C ALA A 216 4.35 8.53 -22.29
N ASN A 217 5.20 8.50 -23.32
CA ASN A 217 5.13 9.44 -24.43
C ASN A 217 3.82 9.31 -25.20
N ASP A 218 3.33 8.08 -25.43
CA ASP A 218 2.03 7.84 -26.06
C ASP A 218 0.89 8.45 -25.26
N LEU A 219 0.89 8.27 -23.94
CA LEU A 219 -0.12 8.87 -23.05
C LEU A 219 -0.08 10.41 -23.09
N LEU A 220 1.10 11.00 -23.01
CA LEU A 220 1.26 12.46 -23.08
C LEU A 220 0.75 13.04 -24.41
N TYR A 221 0.97 12.33 -25.51
CA TYR A 221 0.49 12.76 -26.82
C TYR A 221 -1.05 12.75 -26.90
N VAL A 222 -1.72 11.79 -26.30
CA VAL A 222 -3.18 11.69 -26.30
C VAL A 222 -3.84 12.72 -25.36
N LEU A 223 -3.14 13.09 -24.28
CA LEU A 223 -3.65 14.02 -23.27
C LEU A 223 -3.32 15.50 -23.56
N SER A 224 -2.49 15.78 -24.58
CA SER A 224 -2.13 17.14 -25.02
C SER A 224 -3.09 17.67 -26.06
#